data_0da12df3e8f482cb8a45b71083cd101f
#
_entry.id   0da12df3e8f482cb8a45b71083cd101f
#
_cell.length_a   1.000
_cell.length_b   1.000
_cell.length_c   1.000
_cell.angle_alpha   90.00
_cell.angle_beta   90.00
_cell.angle_gamma   90.00
#
_symmetry.space_group_name_H-M   'P 1'
#
loop_
_entity.id
_entity.type
_entity.pdbx_description
1 polymer ?
#
loop_
_entity_poly.entity_id
_entity_poly.type
_entity_poly.pdbx_seq_one_letter_code
_entity_poly.pdbx_strand_id
1 'polypeptide(L)'
;SEIKDWLDNALVPRQALNKLSEWIDGDLKDWNISRDEPYFGFKIPGYPGKYFYVWLDAQIGYLASHKNYLDKLHKAEDFDLYWGIDSKAELYHFIGKDIMYFHALFFPAMLLKSDFRQPSGVFIHGFLTVDGQKMSKSRGTFILASTYREILDPVYLRYYFAAKLGTGVDDIDL
;
A
#
# COMPACT_ATOMS: atom_id res chain seq x y z
N SER A 1 0.17 -3.61 -21.69
CA SER A 1 -0.19 -4.75 -20.81
C SER A 1 -1.36 -4.33 -19.94
N GLU A 2 -2.15 -5.29 -19.46
CA GLU A 2 -3.34 -5.04 -18.63
C GLU A 2 -3.05 -4.12 -17.43
N ILE A 3 -1.87 -4.23 -16.81
CA ILE A 3 -1.44 -3.35 -15.70
C ILE A 3 -1.13 -1.93 -16.22
N LYS A 4 -0.54 -1.80 -17.40
CA LYS A 4 -0.29 -0.48 -18.00
C LYS A 4 -1.61 0.22 -18.33
N ASP A 5 -2.57 -0.52 -18.89
CA ASP A 5 -3.90 -0.01 -19.20
C ASP A 5 -4.64 0.45 -17.92
N TRP A 6 -4.47 -0.29 -16.81
CA TRP A 6 -4.99 0.14 -15.52
C TRP A 6 -4.29 1.42 -15.03
N LEU A 7 -2.96 1.49 -15.06
CA LEU A 7 -2.18 2.67 -14.61
C LEU A 7 -2.55 3.94 -15.39
N ASP A 8 -2.82 3.81 -16.69
CA ASP A 8 -3.19 4.94 -17.54
C ASP A 8 -4.57 5.52 -17.18
N ASN A 9 -5.41 4.74 -16.49
CA ASN A 9 -6.78 5.13 -16.10
C ASN A 9 -6.95 5.38 -14.59
N ALA A 10 -6.04 4.89 -13.75
CA ALA A 10 -6.11 5.05 -12.31
C ALA A 10 -5.57 6.41 -11.84
N LEU A 11 -6.08 6.90 -10.72
CA LEU A 11 -5.57 8.11 -10.10
C LEU A 11 -4.25 7.82 -9.37
N VAL A 12 -3.14 8.05 -10.04
CA VAL A 12 -1.78 7.85 -9.49
C VAL A 12 -0.96 9.14 -9.72
N PRO A 13 -0.18 9.61 -8.74
CA PRO A 13 0.68 10.78 -8.92
C PRO A 13 1.64 10.62 -10.10
N ARG A 14 1.79 11.67 -10.93
CA ARG A 14 2.59 11.61 -12.16
C ARG A 14 4.06 11.20 -11.92
N GLN A 15 4.65 11.65 -10.83
CA GLN A 15 6.01 11.26 -10.45
C GLN A 15 6.12 9.75 -10.19
N ALA A 16 5.09 9.17 -9.56
CA ALA A 16 5.01 7.73 -9.33
C ALA A 16 4.78 6.96 -10.63
N LEU A 17 3.90 7.46 -11.51
CA LEU A 17 3.66 6.87 -12.83
C LEU A 17 4.94 6.77 -13.66
N ASN A 18 5.75 7.83 -13.72
CA ASN A 18 7.01 7.83 -14.44
C ASN A 18 7.92 6.69 -13.94
N LYS A 19 8.03 6.54 -12.62
CA LYS A 19 8.88 5.50 -12.03
C LYS A 19 8.33 4.09 -12.22
N LEU A 20 7.01 3.91 -12.20
CA LEU A 20 6.36 2.63 -12.48
C LEU A 20 6.49 2.26 -13.95
N SER A 21 6.40 3.24 -14.86
CA SER A 21 6.58 3.03 -16.30
C SER A 21 7.98 2.55 -16.64
N GLU A 22 9.02 3.06 -15.98
CA GLU A 22 10.40 2.56 -16.14
C GLU A 22 10.50 1.06 -15.85
N TRP A 23 9.74 0.57 -14.87
CA TRP A 23 9.69 -0.86 -14.54
C TRP A 23 8.92 -1.68 -15.56
N ILE A 24 7.77 -1.16 -16.03
CA ILE A 24 6.89 -1.87 -16.96
C ILE A 24 7.46 -1.90 -18.39
N ASP A 25 8.11 -0.82 -18.81
CA ASP A 25 8.72 -0.67 -20.12
C ASP A 25 10.11 -1.33 -20.19
N GLY A 26 10.70 -1.66 -19.03
CA GLY A 26 11.94 -2.42 -18.91
C GLY A 26 11.72 -3.94 -18.90
N ASP A 27 12.80 -4.68 -18.77
CA ASP A 27 12.75 -6.14 -18.58
C ASP A 27 12.25 -6.44 -17.17
N LEU A 28 10.97 -6.84 -17.04
CA LEU A 28 10.43 -7.34 -15.80
C LEU A 28 11.18 -8.60 -15.37
N LYS A 29 11.71 -8.59 -14.15
CA LYS A 29 12.40 -9.72 -13.57
C LYS A 29 11.45 -10.50 -12.65
N ASP A 30 11.73 -11.79 -12.49
CA ASP A 30 11.02 -12.62 -11.53
C ASP A 30 11.14 -12.02 -10.12
N TRP A 31 10.01 -12.00 -9.45
CA TRP A 31 9.96 -11.60 -8.05
C TRP A 31 9.97 -12.82 -7.14
N ASN A 32 10.96 -12.93 -6.26
CA ASN A 32 11.03 -14.01 -5.28
C ASN A 32 9.98 -13.79 -4.18
N ILE A 33 8.90 -14.57 -4.25
CA ILE A 33 7.78 -14.54 -3.31
C ILE A 33 7.91 -15.56 -2.17
N SER A 34 8.99 -16.32 -2.09
CA SER A 34 9.21 -17.33 -1.06
C SER A 34 10.28 -16.94 -0.05
N ARG A 35 10.14 -17.42 1.19
CA ARG A 35 11.14 -17.31 2.26
C ARG A 35 11.36 -18.67 2.89
N ASP A 36 12.59 -18.92 3.34
CA ASP A 36 12.98 -20.13 4.04
C ASP A 36 12.77 -20.04 5.54
N GLU A 37 12.63 -21.16 6.20
CA GLU A 37 12.66 -21.24 7.67
C GLU A 37 14.00 -20.72 8.24
N PRO A 38 13.96 -20.06 9.43
CA PRO A 38 12.80 -19.68 10.22
C PRO A 38 12.15 -18.38 9.69
N TYR A 39 10.88 -18.44 9.34
CA TYR A 39 10.12 -17.27 8.86
C TYR A 39 8.69 -17.30 9.39
N PHE A 40 8.18 -16.15 9.85
CA PHE A 40 6.80 -16.00 10.26
C PHE A 40 5.94 -15.60 9.05
N GLY A 41 5.04 -16.50 8.62
CA GLY A 41 4.18 -16.25 7.45
C GLY A 41 3.33 -17.47 7.12
N PHE A 42 2.59 -17.40 6.03
CA PHE A 42 1.80 -18.50 5.51
C PHE A 42 2.68 -19.48 4.76
N LYS A 43 2.52 -20.79 5.05
CA LYS A 43 3.23 -21.86 4.34
C LYS A 43 2.78 -21.94 2.89
N ILE A 44 3.73 -22.17 1.99
CA ILE A 44 3.44 -22.42 0.57
C ILE A 44 2.97 -23.86 0.43
N PRO A 45 1.73 -24.12 -0.06
CA PRO A 45 1.25 -25.48 -0.27
C PRO A 45 2.17 -26.26 -1.20
N GLY A 46 2.49 -27.51 -0.82
CA GLY A 46 3.35 -28.38 -1.61
C GLY A 46 4.87 -28.12 -1.51
N TYR A 47 5.29 -27.10 -0.75
CA TYR A 47 6.71 -26.74 -0.59
C TYR A 47 7.11 -26.69 0.90
N PRO A 48 7.52 -27.82 1.49
CA PRO A 48 7.94 -27.88 2.89
C PRO A 48 9.07 -26.87 3.20
N GLY A 49 8.99 -26.19 4.35
CA GLY A 49 9.98 -25.20 4.78
C GLY A 49 9.95 -23.86 4.01
N LYS A 50 8.97 -23.68 3.12
CA LYS A 50 8.80 -22.44 2.37
C LYS A 50 7.55 -21.68 2.82
N TYR A 51 7.69 -20.38 2.91
CA TYR A 51 6.65 -19.43 3.33
C TYR A 51 6.46 -18.34 2.28
N PHE A 52 5.25 -17.82 2.18
CA PHE A 52 5.01 -16.63 1.36
C PHE A 52 5.70 -15.43 1.98
N TYR A 53 6.29 -14.61 1.12
CA TYR A 53 6.83 -13.32 1.51
C TYR A 53 5.69 -12.37 1.91
N VAL A 54 5.86 -11.69 3.04
CA VAL A 54 4.81 -10.85 3.65
C VAL A 54 4.17 -9.84 2.70
N TRP A 55 4.91 -9.30 1.75
CA TRP A 55 4.36 -8.34 0.79
C TRP A 55 3.54 -8.98 -0.35
N LEU A 56 3.48 -10.30 -0.43
CA LEU A 56 2.52 -10.98 -1.28
C LEU A 56 1.15 -11.08 -0.60
N ASP A 57 1.11 -11.36 0.70
CA ASP A 57 -0.12 -11.63 1.44
C ASP A 57 -0.63 -10.42 2.24
N ALA A 58 0.22 -9.43 2.54
CA ALA A 58 -0.15 -8.27 3.33
C ALA A 58 -1.34 -7.49 2.75
N GLN A 59 -1.38 -7.28 1.43
CA GLN A 59 -2.49 -6.57 0.78
C GLN A 59 -3.79 -7.38 0.74
N ILE A 60 -3.70 -8.72 0.75
CA ILE A 60 -4.89 -9.57 0.88
C ILE A 60 -5.59 -9.30 2.22
N GLY A 61 -4.87 -8.80 3.20
CA GLY A 61 -5.40 -8.33 4.47
C GLY A 61 -6.49 -7.27 4.33
N TYR A 62 -6.49 -6.45 3.27
CA TYR A 62 -7.56 -5.48 3.01
C TYR A 62 -8.88 -6.19 2.70
N LEU A 63 -8.84 -7.20 1.82
CA LEU A 63 -10.01 -8.01 1.49
C LEU A 63 -10.48 -8.80 2.72
N ALA A 64 -9.55 -9.45 3.42
CA ALA A 64 -9.85 -10.25 4.60
C ALA A 64 -10.45 -9.41 5.73
N SER A 65 -9.93 -8.20 5.96
CA SER A 65 -10.45 -7.27 6.97
C SER A 65 -11.87 -6.81 6.62
N HIS A 66 -12.12 -6.46 5.35
CA HIS A 66 -13.44 -6.04 4.90
C HIS A 66 -14.44 -7.21 4.97
N LYS A 67 -14.02 -8.40 4.51
CA LYS A 67 -14.85 -9.60 4.62
C LYS A 67 -15.25 -9.86 6.07
N ASN A 68 -14.29 -9.86 6.99
CA ASN A 68 -14.57 -10.04 8.43
C ASN A 68 -15.51 -8.96 8.99
N TYR A 69 -15.39 -7.73 8.50
CA TYR A 69 -16.32 -6.65 8.89
C TYR A 69 -17.75 -6.93 8.40
N LEU A 70 -17.90 -7.31 7.14
CA LEU A 70 -19.22 -7.66 6.57
C LEU A 70 -19.83 -8.88 7.25
N ASP A 71 -19.03 -9.90 7.54
CA ASP A 71 -19.48 -11.09 8.28
C ASP A 71 -20.05 -10.70 9.67
N LYS A 72 -19.39 -9.78 10.39
CA LYS A 72 -19.87 -9.25 11.68
C LYS A 72 -21.17 -8.45 11.56
N LEU A 73 -21.42 -7.85 10.42
CA LEU A 73 -22.66 -7.13 10.12
C LEU A 73 -23.76 -8.04 9.56
N HIS A 74 -23.51 -9.34 9.38
CA HIS A 74 -24.39 -10.28 8.67
C HIS A 74 -24.72 -9.83 7.24
N LYS A 75 -23.73 -9.32 6.53
CA LYS A 75 -23.78 -8.80 5.15
C LYS A 75 -22.69 -9.40 4.26
N ALA A 76 -22.40 -10.69 4.46
CA ALA A 76 -21.35 -11.38 3.69
C ALA A 76 -21.58 -11.32 2.16
N GLU A 77 -22.85 -11.29 1.75
CA GLU A 77 -23.28 -11.16 0.36
C GLU A 77 -22.90 -9.83 -0.29
N ASP A 78 -22.66 -8.78 0.49
CA ASP A 78 -22.25 -7.47 -0.02
C ASP A 78 -20.78 -7.42 -0.45
N PHE A 79 -19.99 -8.46 -0.20
CA PHE A 79 -18.55 -8.47 -0.49
C PHE A 79 -18.25 -8.14 -1.96
N ASP A 80 -18.97 -8.76 -2.89
CA ASP A 80 -18.76 -8.55 -4.32
C ASP A 80 -19.24 -7.18 -4.80
N LEU A 81 -20.13 -6.49 -4.06
CA LEU A 81 -20.49 -5.11 -4.35
C LEU A 81 -19.30 -4.16 -4.24
N TYR A 82 -18.28 -4.54 -3.44
CA TYR A 82 -17.07 -3.76 -3.21
C TYR A 82 -15.86 -4.32 -3.98
N TRP A 83 -15.70 -5.64 -4.03
CA TRP A 83 -14.49 -6.28 -4.54
C TRP A 83 -14.69 -7.02 -5.87
N GLY A 84 -15.91 -7.30 -6.28
CA GLY A 84 -16.20 -7.97 -7.55
C GLY A 84 -15.65 -7.20 -8.74
N ILE A 85 -15.30 -7.90 -9.83
CA ILE A 85 -14.69 -7.31 -11.03
C ILE A 85 -15.56 -6.20 -11.64
N ASP A 86 -16.90 -6.35 -11.58
CA ASP A 86 -17.88 -5.40 -12.12
C ASP A 86 -18.33 -4.34 -11.11
N SER A 87 -17.74 -4.32 -9.91
CA SER A 87 -18.09 -3.38 -8.84
C SER A 87 -17.94 -1.93 -9.31
N LYS A 88 -18.91 -1.09 -8.94
CA LYS A 88 -18.89 0.37 -9.17
C LYS A 88 -18.40 1.15 -7.94
N ALA A 89 -18.08 0.45 -6.84
CA ALA A 89 -17.48 1.09 -5.68
C ALA A 89 -16.10 1.66 -6.02
N GLU A 90 -15.66 2.67 -5.33
CA GLU A 90 -14.31 3.24 -5.48
C GLU A 90 -13.39 2.70 -4.38
N LEU A 91 -12.16 2.35 -4.76
CA LEU A 91 -11.12 1.86 -3.86
C LEU A 91 -9.89 2.76 -3.99
N TYR A 92 -9.53 3.43 -2.93
CA TYR A 92 -8.38 4.31 -2.87
C TYR A 92 -7.38 3.84 -1.82
N HIS A 93 -6.10 3.83 -2.19
CA HIS A 93 -4.99 3.59 -1.28
C HIS A 93 -4.23 4.89 -1.00
N PHE A 94 -3.95 5.15 0.29
CA PHE A 94 -3.10 6.25 0.74
C PHE A 94 -1.88 5.65 1.40
N ILE A 95 -0.72 5.79 0.78
CA ILE A 95 0.48 5.05 1.14
C ILE A 95 1.75 5.90 1.14
N GLY A 96 2.77 5.45 1.86
CA GLY A 96 4.12 5.98 1.73
C GLY A 96 4.83 5.48 0.48
N LYS A 97 5.78 6.24 -0.03
CA LYS A 97 6.51 5.92 -1.28
C LYS A 97 7.33 4.62 -1.22
N ASP A 98 7.64 4.13 -0.02
CA ASP A 98 8.39 2.88 0.19
C ASP A 98 7.60 1.62 -0.17
N ILE A 99 6.28 1.69 -0.19
CA ILE A 99 5.39 0.57 -0.54
C ILE A 99 4.66 0.78 -1.87
N MET A 100 5.13 1.71 -2.68
CA MET A 100 4.53 2.06 -3.96
C MET A 100 4.41 0.87 -4.91
N TYR A 101 5.48 0.10 -5.10
CA TYR A 101 5.47 -1.04 -6.03
C TYR A 101 4.45 -2.11 -5.62
N PHE A 102 4.31 -2.33 -4.32
CA PHE A 102 3.37 -3.32 -3.81
C PHE A 102 1.92 -2.93 -4.09
N HIS A 103 1.57 -1.64 -3.97
CA HIS A 103 0.20 -1.15 -4.12
C HIS A 103 -0.17 -0.70 -5.53
N ALA A 104 0.82 -0.28 -6.33
CA ALA A 104 0.57 0.23 -7.67
C ALA A 104 1.05 -0.70 -8.80
N LEU A 105 1.64 -1.86 -8.48
CA LEU A 105 2.08 -2.85 -9.45
C LEU A 105 1.62 -4.27 -9.06
N PHE A 106 2.12 -4.79 -7.93
CA PHE A 106 1.88 -6.20 -7.56
C PHE A 106 0.43 -6.46 -7.14
N PHE A 107 -0.13 -5.64 -6.27
CA PHE A 107 -1.50 -5.84 -5.81
C PHE A 107 -2.55 -5.68 -6.91
N PRO A 108 -2.52 -4.66 -7.77
CA PRO A 108 -3.40 -4.59 -8.92
C PRO A 108 -3.29 -5.79 -9.86
N ALA A 109 -2.07 -6.32 -10.05
CA ALA A 109 -1.87 -7.53 -10.86
C ALA A 109 -2.48 -8.78 -10.22
N MET A 110 -2.34 -8.91 -8.89
CA MET A 110 -2.96 -10.01 -8.14
C MET A 110 -4.48 -9.94 -8.20
N LEU A 111 -5.06 -8.77 -7.97
CA LEU A 111 -6.51 -8.55 -8.03
C LEU A 111 -7.06 -8.92 -9.42
N LEU A 112 -6.41 -8.43 -10.47
CA LEU A 112 -6.81 -8.69 -11.85
C LEU A 112 -6.80 -10.19 -12.16
N LYS A 113 -5.78 -10.92 -11.72
CA LYS A 113 -5.65 -12.38 -11.98
C LYS A 113 -6.51 -13.24 -11.05
N SER A 114 -7.17 -12.63 -10.09
CA SER A 114 -8.10 -13.27 -9.14
C SER A 114 -9.55 -12.82 -9.35
N ASP A 115 -9.86 -12.20 -10.50
CA ASP A 115 -11.18 -11.69 -10.86
C ASP A 115 -11.78 -10.68 -9.85
N PHE A 116 -10.88 -9.91 -9.19
CA PHE A 116 -11.25 -8.79 -8.35
C PHE A 116 -11.02 -7.46 -9.05
N ARG A 117 -11.80 -6.47 -8.66
CA ARG A 117 -11.62 -5.11 -9.13
C ARG A 117 -10.27 -4.53 -8.67
N GLN A 118 -9.66 -3.75 -9.54
CA GLN A 118 -8.45 -3.01 -9.23
C GLN A 118 -8.75 -1.69 -8.50
N PRO A 119 -7.78 -1.10 -7.78
CA PRO A 119 -7.95 0.21 -7.15
C PRO A 119 -8.33 1.30 -8.15
N SER A 120 -9.18 2.24 -7.70
CA SER A 120 -9.52 3.45 -8.46
C SER A 120 -8.38 4.45 -8.47
N GLY A 121 -7.54 4.41 -7.42
CA GLY A 121 -6.37 5.25 -7.32
C GLY A 121 -5.45 4.87 -6.17
N VAL A 122 -4.19 5.31 -6.30
CA VAL A 122 -3.16 5.15 -5.27
C VAL A 122 -2.49 6.49 -5.03
N PHE A 123 -2.75 7.09 -3.89
CA PHE A 123 -2.15 8.35 -3.45
C PHE A 123 -0.90 8.07 -2.64
N ILE A 124 0.21 8.64 -3.07
CA ILE A 124 1.54 8.32 -2.56
C ILE A 124 2.15 9.58 -1.95
N HIS A 125 2.56 9.50 -0.69
CA HIS A 125 3.28 10.60 -0.02
C HIS A 125 4.73 10.22 0.23
N GLY A 126 5.58 11.22 0.43
CA GLY A 126 6.98 11.07 0.79
C GLY A 126 7.18 10.61 2.24
N PHE A 127 8.43 10.54 2.66
CA PHE A 127 8.78 10.23 4.05
C PHE A 127 8.54 11.43 4.97
N LEU A 128 8.31 11.13 6.24
CA LEU A 128 8.48 12.12 7.31
C LEU A 128 9.97 12.22 7.63
N THR A 129 10.49 13.43 7.58
CA THR A 129 11.87 13.72 7.95
C THR A 129 11.92 14.66 9.15
N VAL A 130 13.07 14.72 9.80
CA VAL A 130 13.39 15.66 10.86
C VAL A 130 14.74 16.29 10.50
N ASP A 131 14.79 17.60 10.34
CA ASP A 131 15.96 18.33 9.84
C ASP A 131 16.49 17.73 8.51
N GLY A 132 15.58 17.42 7.58
CA GLY A 132 15.90 16.81 6.28
C GLY A 132 16.36 15.35 6.33
N GLN A 133 16.34 14.70 7.48
CA GLN A 133 16.77 13.32 7.65
C GLN A 133 15.59 12.39 7.95
N LYS A 134 15.58 11.21 7.31
CA LYS A 134 14.58 10.18 7.60
C LYS A 134 14.59 9.84 9.09
N MET A 135 13.41 9.78 9.71
CA MET A 135 13.26 9.36 11.10
C MET A 135 13.89 7.99 11.35
N SER A 136 14.71 7.89 12.37
CA SER A 136 15.41 6.66 12.76
C SER A 136 15.50 6.52 14.26
N LYS A 137 15.07 5.37 14.80
CA LYS A 137 15.21 5.05 16.23
C LYS A 137 16.66 5.00 16.65
N SER A 138 17.54 4.42 15.84
CA SER A 138 18.96 4.28 16.14
C SER A 138 19.72 5.62 16.13
N ARG A 139 19.21 6.61 15.40
CA ARG A 139 19.81 7.96 15.31
C ARG A 139 19.20 8.95 16.31
N GLY A 140 18.17 8.56 17.05
CA GLY A 140 17.47 9.45 17.99
C GLY A 140 16.59 10.52 17.32
N THR A 141 16.38 10.45 16.01
CA THR A 141 15.52 11.40 15.26
C THR A 141 14.06 10.94 15.17
N PHE A 142 13.70 9.89 15.90
CA PHE A 142 12.35 9.34 15.90
C PHE A 142 11.47 10.01 16.95
N ILE A 143 10.42 10.69 16.51
CA ILE A 143 9.43 11.32 17.38
C ILE A 143 8.25 10.38 17.55
N LEU A 144 7.99 9.93 18.79
CA LEU A 144 6.81 9.13 19.10
C LEU A 144 5.56 10.04 19.11
N ALA A 145 4.47 9.56 18.54
CA ALA A 145 3.19 10.27 18.56
C ALA A 145 2.68 10.49 20.01
N SER A 146 2.97 9.56 20.94
CA SER A 146 2.69 9.71 22.37
C SER A 146 3.40 10.90 22.95
N THR A 147 4.73 11.02 22.74
CA THR A 147 5.54 12.14 23.22
C THR A 147 5.06 13.49 22.67
N TYR A 148 4.69 13.53 21.37
CA TYR A 148 4.13 14.74 20.81
C TYR A 148 2.84 15.17 21.53
N ARG A 149 1.93 14.21 21.78
CA ARG A 149 0.65 14.46 22.45
C ARG A 149 0.76 14.88 23.92
N GLU A 150 1.85 14.55 24.60
CA GLU A 150 2.12 14.99 25.96
C GLU A 150 2.51 16.48 26.03
N ILE A 151 3.05 17.02 24.93
CA ILE A 151 3.63 18.36 24.89
C ILE A 151 2.74 19.34 24.11
N LEU A 152 2.16 18.90 23.01
CA LEU A 152 1.39 19.72 22.06
C LEU A 152 0.04 19.09 21.72
N ASP A 153 -0.94 19.96 21.41
CA ASP A 153 -2.23 19.51 20.91
C ASP A 153 -2.04 18.85 19.53
N PRO A 154 -2.55 17.62 19.34
CA PRO A 154 -2.50 16.93 18.05
C PRO A 154 -3.08 17.72 16.86
N VAL A 155 -3.95 18.70 17.11
CA VAL A 155 -4.54 19.52 16.05
C VAL A 155 -3.50 20.29 15.25
N TYR A 156 -2.40 20.73 15.90
CA TYR A 156 -1.33 21.47 15.22
C TYR A 156 -0.61 20.59 14.19
N LEU A 157 -0.28 19.36 14.57
CA LEU A 157 0.36 18.40 13.68
C LEU A 157 -0.57 17.98 12.54
N ARG A 158 -1.85 17.77 12.84
CA ARG A 158 -2.86 17.47 11.82
C ARG A 158 -3.01 18.60 10.82
N TYR A 159 -3.05 19.83 11.29
CA TYR A 159 -3.11 21.01 10.42
C TYR A 159 -1.83 21.14 9.57
N TYR A 160 -0.67 20.92 10.18
CA TYR A 160 0.61 20.95 9.46
C TYR A 160 0.62 19.93 8.31
N PHE A 161 0.23 18.69 8.57
CA PHE A 161 0.14 17.68 7.51
C PHE A 161 -0.89 18.07 6.44
N ALA A 162 -2.06 18.53 6.84
CA ALA A 162 -3.08 18.95 5.88
C ALA A 162 -2.60 20.11 4.96
N ALA A 163 -1.76 20.98 5.50
CA ALA A 163 -1.19 22.11 4.75
C ALA A 163 0.00 21.69 3.85
N LYS A 164 0.72 20.63 4.20
CA LYS A 164 1.94 20.18 3.50
C LYS A 164 1.71 19.03 2.55
N LEU A 165 0.74 18.15 2.83
CA LEU A 165 0.40 17.04 1.96
C LEU A 165 -0.22 17.57 0.66
N GLY A 166 0.40 17.26 -0.45
CA GLY A 166 -0.05 17.57 -1.79
C GLY A 166 -0.26 16.30 -2.61
N THR A 167 -0.40 16.48 -3.91
CA THR A 167 -0.53 15.37 -4.88
C THR A 167 0.83 14.78 -5.30
N GLY A 168 1.93 15.33 -4.81
CA GLY A 168 3.30 14.88 -5.08
C GLY A 168 3.78 13.83 -4.08
N VAL A 169 4.97 13.29 -4.36
CA VAL A 169 5.65 12.28 -3.52
C VAL A 169 6.81 12.88 -2.69
N ASP A 170 6.77 14.20 -2.48
CA ASP A 170 7.81 14.93 -1.77
C ASP A 170 7.82 14.59 -0.27
N ASP A 171 9.00 14.63 0.33
CA ASP A 171 9.15 14.40 1.76
C ASP A 171 8.59 15.58 2.57
N ILE A 172 8.09 15.31 3.76
CA ILE A 172 7.55 16.29 4.69
C ILE A 172 8.52 16.39 5.87
N ASP A 173 9.15 17.54 6.02
CA ASP A 173 10.09 17.80 7.10
C ASP A 173 9.38 18.40 8.32
N LEU A 174 9.68 17.87 9.51
CA LEU A 174 9.15 18.31 10.81
C LEU A 174 10.16 19.16 11.55
#